data_271d54d05518fac52f036fd5093ad6e9
#
_entry.id   271d54d05518fac52f036fd5093ad6e9
#
_cell.length_a   1.000
_cell.length_b   1.000
_cell.length_c   1.000
_cell.angle_alpha   90.00
_cell.angle_beta   90.00
_cell.angle_gamma   90.00
#
_symmetry.space_group_name_H-M   'P 1'
#
loop_
_entity.id
_entity.type
_entity.pdbx_description
1 polymer ?
#
loop_
_entity_poly.entity_id
_entity_poly.type
_entity_poly.pdbx_seq_one_letter_code
_entity_poly.pdbx_strand_id
1 'polypeptide(L)'
;MDWSSSGRIDSFRYVRVHRGEQGWEEVEELTGITGGTLERNDLTAIKVSGSLTYIDEPRIGRDLLRVYSDSLDPQTGERVSIAHGTYLVSTPSSTYRGAIEEGTADLYGVLQLLAEDAFEAPFALPAGRDALLAARTIVEEAGLNVIATPASAKLSSPAVFDDESASKLDVLNWLMSFAGFESATCDGFGNVLLRPYVNPADRAPSFSMRDDDSCVYRSGVVRECDTFSVPNVVTVTCSNASKEQPLTATAVNDDPSSAFSTVTRQRRIVYKESMSDIESESALMLKAEALLAAKTSVAESFEITHAFLPMNMGEVCDFVYDQAGIRRNDLAATRQTMSLRPGMECTTQFQRCTRR
;
A
#
# COMPACT_ATOMS: atom_id res chain seq x y z
N MET A 1 15.43 4.93 19.60
CA MET A 1 15.71 6.25 18.98
C MET A 1 14.48 7.13 19.13
N ASP A 2 14.63 8.33 19.59
CA ASP A 2 13.56 9.33 19.58
C ASP A 2 13.51 10.01 18.20
N TRP A 3 12.43 9.73 17.46
CA TRP A 3 12.25 10.25 16.09
C TRP A 3 11.81 11.73 16.06
N SER A 4 11.44 12.30 17.20
CA SER A 4 11.14 13.73 17.36
C SER A 4 12.37 14.56 17.66
N SER A 5 13.51 13.92 17.93
CA SER A 5 14.76 14.60 18.30
C SER A 5 15.25 15.52 17.17
N SER A 6 15.47 16.78 17.48
CA SER A 6 16.11 17.72 16.58
C SER A 6 17.61 17.43 16.48
N GLY A 7 18.15 17.45 15.27
CA GLY A 7 19.56 17.22 15.04
C GLY A 7 19.95 15.80 14.68
N ARG A 8 18.97 14.92 14.41
CA ARG A 8 19.21 13.59 13.84
C ARG A 8 20.01 13.71 12.54
N ILE A 9 21.01 12.84 12.40
CA ILE A 9 21.85 12.76 11.21
C ILE A 9 21.43 11.52 10.43
N ASP A 10 20.92 11.73 9.21
CA ASP A 10 20.47 10.66 8.33
C ASP A 10 21.43 10.52 7.15
N SER A 11 21.80 9.28 6.85
CA SER A 11 22.57 8.88 5.67
C SER A 11 21.88 7.70 4.97
N PHE A 12 22.24 7.46 3.73
CA PHE A 12 21.65 6.38 2.93
C PHE A 12 22.72 5.45 2.42
N ARG A 13 22.39 4.16 2.41
CA ARG A 13 23.17 3.10 1.79
C ARG A 13 22.34 2.40 0.74
N TYR A 14 22.98 2.07 -0.34
CA TYR A 14 22.38 1.42 -1.51
C TYR A 14 23.11 0.11 -1.73
N VAL A 15 22.44 -1.00 -1.51
CA VAL A 15 23.08 -2.32 -1.48
C VAL A 15 22.56 -3.16 -2.64
N ARG A 16 23.46 -3.71 -3.45
CA ARG A 16 23.11 -4.69 -4.48
C ARG A 16 22.77 -6.01 -3.84
N VAL A 17 21.61 -6.57 -4.21
CA VAL A 17 21.09 -7.84 -3.70
C VAL A 17 21.04 -8.83 -4.84
N HIS A 18 21.83 -9.91 -4.74
CA HIS A 18 21.81 -11.01 -5.67
C HIS A 18 20.67 -11.97 -5.37
N ARG A 19 19.93 -12.38 -6.43
CA ARG A 19 18.90 -13.41 -6.36
C ARG A 19 19.50 -14.75 -6.74
N GLY A 20 20.07 -15.47 -5.77
CA GLY A 20 20.64 -16.80 -5.96
C GLY A 20 19.63 -17.93 -5.69
N GLU A 21 20.00 -19.14 -6.08
CA GLU A 21 19.20 -20.36 -5.81
C GLU A 21 19.08 -20.68 -4.31
N GLN A 22 20.00 -20.19 -3.50
CA GLN A 22 20.02 -20.41 -2.04
C GLN A 22 19.38 -19.26 -1.24
N GLY A 23 18.78 -18.28 -1.93
CA GLY A 23 18.17 -17.11 -1.32
C GLY A 23 18.74 -15.81 -1.86
N TRP A 24 18.39 -14.71 -1.20
CA TRP A 24 18.80 -13.37 -1.55
C TRP A 24 19.95 -12.91 -0.68
N GLU A 25 21.06 -12.53 -1.29
CA GLU A 25 22.30 -12.15 -0.62
C GLU A 25 22.68 -10.70 -0.94
N GLU A 26 23.08 -9.94 0.08
CA GLU A 26 23.70 -8.63 -0.10
C GLU A 26 25.14 -8.82 -0.58
N VAL A 27 25.48 -8.23 -1.71
CA VAL A 27 26.75 -8.47 -2.37
C VAL A 27 27.73 -7.32 -2.17
N GLU A 28 27.28 -6.10 -2.41
CA GLU A 28 28.14 -4.92 -2.30
C GLU A 28 27.29 -3.65 -2.03
N GLU A 29 27.91 -2.66 -1.43
CA GLU A 29 27.37 -1.31 -1.33
C GLU A 29 27.73 -0.52 -2.59
N LEU A 30 26.70 0.07 -3.22
CA LEU A 30 26.85 0.85 -4.44
C LEU A 30 27.20 2.30 -4.10
N THR A 31 28.14 2.85 -4.85
CA THR A 31 28.53 4.25 -4.79
C THR A 31 27.98 4.99 -6.01
N GLY A 32 28.02 6.33 -5.99
CA GLY A 32 27.56 7.15 -7.10
C GLY A 32 26.08 7.50 -7.08
N ILE A 33 25.27 6.89 -6.22
CA ILE A 33 23.87 7.29 -6.04
C ILE A 33 23.83 8.55 -5.17
N THR A 34 23.24 9.62 -5.70
CA THR A 34 23.25 10.96 -5.10
C THR A 34 21.97 11.34 -4.40
N GLY A 35 20.92 10.53 -4.54
CA GLY A 35 19.63 10.74 -3.91
C GLY A 35 18.49 10.13 -4.70
N GLY A 36 17.28 10.64 -4.46
CA GLY A 36 16.07 10.15 -5.10
C GLY A 36 14.85 10.33 -4.23
N THR A 37 13.80 9.59 -4.56
CA THR A 37 12.55 9.53 -3.79
C THR A 37 12.07 8.10 -3.70
N LEU A 38 11.48 7.71 -2.58
CA LEU A 38 10.72 6.48 -2.45
C LEU A 38 9.26 6.80 -2.21
N GLU A 39 8.38 6.00 -2.77
CA GLU A 39 6.94 6.06 -2.56
C GLU A 39 6.44 4.74 -2.01
N ARG A 40 5.61 4.82 -0.97
CA ARG A 40 4.75 3.75 -0.47
C ARG A 40 3.32 4.15 -0.71
N ASN A 41 2.54 3.31 -1.38
CA ASN A 41 1.17 3.66 -1.76
C ASN A 41 0.27 2.43 -1.67
N ASP A 42 -0.60 2.42 -0.68
CA ASP A 42 -1.47 1.28 -0.40
C ASP A 42 -2.64 1.14 -1.40
N LEU A 43 -2.85 2.18 -2.20
CA LEU A 43 -3.93 2.24 -3.19
C LEU A 43 -3.52 1.68 -4.57
N THR A 44 -2.24 1.36 -4.77
CA THR A 44 -1.71 0.82 -6.04
C THR A 44 -1.45 -0.68 -5.93
N ALA A 45 -1.39 -1.38 -7.07
CA ALA A 45 -1.08 -2.80 -7.12
C ALA A 45 0.37 -3.06 -6.66
N ILE A 46 1.32 -2.24 -7.14
CA ILE A 46 2.71 -2.26 -6.69
C ILE A 46 2.86 -1.23 -5.59
N LYS A 47 2.90 -1.70 -4.35
CA LYS A 47 2.81 -0.89 -3.13
C LYS A 47 4.00 0.02 -2.89
N VAL A 48 5.14 -0.26 -3.51
CA VAL A 48 6.37 0.50 -3.33
C VAL A 48 7.03 0.79 -4.67
N SER A 49 7.46 2.03 -4.85
CA SER A 49 8.15 2.51 -6.04
C SER A 49 9.11 3.65 -5.67
N GLY A 50 9.78 4.21 -6.64
CA GLY A 50 10.63 5.38 -6.40
C GLY A 50 11.43 5.78 -7.63
N SER A 51 12.38 6.67 -7.41
CA SER A 51 13.38 7.07 -8.39
C SER A 51 14.73 7.32 -7.71
N LEU A 52 15.78 7.11 -8.44
CA LEU A 52 17.15 7.43 -8.04
C LEU A 52 17.74 8.50 -8.94
N THR A 53 18.66 9.27 -8.38
CA THR A 53 19.61 10.09 -9.11
C THR A 53 21.03 9.57 -8.88
N TYR A 54 21.85 9.54 -9.90
CA TYR A 54 23.21 9.00 -9.81
C TYR A 54 24.23 9.80 -10.63
N ILE A 55 25.49 9.65 -10.23
CA ILE A 55 26.68 9.95 -11.02
C ILE A 55 27.34 8.59 -11.24
N ASP A 56 27.57 8.20 -12.48
CA ASP A 56 27.89 6.85 -12.93
C ASP A 56 26.75 5.84 -12.69
N GLU A 57 26.20 5.33 -13.77
CA GLU A 57 25.05 4.41 -13.73
C GLU A 57 25.33 3.17 -12.86
N PRO A 58 24.51 2.90 -11.84
CA PRO A 58 24.65 1.67 -11.07
C PRO A 58 24.21 0.48 -11.92
N ARG A 59 25.16 -0.25 -12.49
CA ARG A 59 24.92 -1.41 -13.37
C ARG A 59 24.50 -2.62 -12.57
N ILE A 60 23.22 -2.67 -12.18
CA ILE A 60 22.67 -3.72 -11.32
C ILE A 60 22.35 -5.00 -12.11
N GLY A 61 22.01 -4.86 -13.41
CA GLY A 61 21.65 -6.00 -14.26
C GLY A 61 20.39 -6.71 -13.75
N ARG A 62 20.51 -8.03 -13.51
CA ARG A 62 19.43 -8.86 -12.99
C ARG A 62 19.25 -8.83 -11.47
N ASP A 63 20.21 -8.22 -10.76
CA ASP A 63 20.17 -8.08 -9.30
C ASP A 63 19.16 -7.01 -8.88
N LEU A 64 18.91 -6.91 -7.60
CA LEU A 64 18.01 -5.93 -7.02
C LEU A 64 18.80 -4.87 -6.25
N LEU A 65 18.16 -3.75 -5.99
CA LEU A 65 18.68 -2.69 -5.15
C LEU A 65 17.91 -2.64 -3.83
N ARG A 66 18.60 -2.71 -2.71
CA ARG A 66 18.03 -2.45 -1.40
C ARG A 66 18.47 -1.09 -0.90
N VAL A 67 17.50 -0.29 -0.43
CA VAL A 67 17.75 1.06 0.07
C VAL A 67 17.62 1.07 1.60
N TYR A 68 18.70 1.52 2.25
CA TYR A 68 18.73 1.70 3.70
C TYR A 68 18.84 3.19 4.04
N SER A 69 18.23 3.57 5.16
CA SER A 69 18.62 4.76 5.91
C SER A 69 19.33 4.36 7.19
N ASP A 70 20.41 5.06 7.51
CA ASP A 70 21.12 4.95 8.76
C ASP A 70 20.98 6.28 9.49
N SER A 71 20.25 6.26 10.60
CA SER A 71 19.97 7.42 11.44
C SER A 71 20.79 7.37 12.71
N LEU A 72 21.43 8.47 13.05
CA LEU A 72 22.21 8.67 14.27
C LEU A 72 21.55 9.78 15.11
N ASP A 73 21.26 9.50 16.36
CA ASP A 73 20.98 10.52 17.36
C ASP A 73 22.31 10.98 18.00
N PRO A 74 22.77 12.20 17.74
CA PRO A 74 24.05 12.67 18.25
C PRO A 74 24.04 12.93 19.76
N GLN A 75 22.87 13.05 20.39
CA GLN A 75 22.77 13.28 21.84
C GLN A 75 22.92 11.98 22.62
N THR A 76 22.32 10.91 22.15
CA THR A 76 22.35 9.59 22.81
C THR A 76 23.42 8.65 22.23
N GLY A 77 23.90 8.92 21.00
CA GLY A 77 24.77 8.03 20.24
C GLY A 77 24.04 6.81 19.65
N GLU A 78 22.71 6.75 19.80
CA GLU A 78 21.92 5.65 19.29
C GLU A 78 21.90 5.65 17.75
N ARG A 79 22.05 4.46 17.15
CA ARG A 79 22.03 4.25 15.70
C ARG A 79 20.95 3.26 15.35
N VAL A 80 20.18 3.60 14.32
CA VAL A 80 19.13 2.73 13.76
C VAL A 80 19.29 2.66 12.25
N SER A 81 19.32 1.45 11.71
CA SER A 81 19.32 1.18 10.27
C SER A 81 17.97 0.62 9.86
N ILE A 82 17.33 1.19 8.86
CA ILE A 82 16.01 0.78 8.35
C ILE A 82 16.12 0.45 6.88
N ALA A 83 15.72 -0.78 6.50
CA ALA A 83 15.53 -1.14 5.10
C ALA A 83 14.17 -0.59 4.62
N HIS A 84 14.20 0.29 3.61
CA HIS A 84 13.00 0.93 3.08
C HIS A 84 12.33 0.15 1.97
N GLY A 85 13.05 -0.72 1.30
CA GLY A 85 12.55 -1.58 0.23
C GLY A 85 13.68 -2.24 -0.55
N THR A 86 13.29 -3.26 -1.29
CA THR A 86 14.13 -3.95 -2.28
C THR A 86 13.45 -3.80 -3.63
N TYR A 87 14.19 -3.32 -4.62
CA TYR A 87 13.66 -2.79 -5.87
C TYR A 87 14.33 -3.39 -7.10
N LEU A 88 13.56 -3.53 -8.17
CA LEU A 88 14.08 -3.59 -9.51
C LEU A 88 14.44 -2.16 -9.93
N VAL A 89 15.56 -2.01 -10.63
CA VAL A 89 15.99 -0.75 -11.22
C VAL A 89 15.69 -0.80 -12.71
N SER A 90 14.93 0.16 -13.20
CA SER A 90 14.46 0.19 -14.58
C SER A 90 14.67 1.56 -15.21
N THR A 91 14.60 1.58 -16.53
CA THR A 91 14.61 2.80 -17.36
C THR A 91 15.71 3.81 -16.97
N PRO A 92 17.00 3.42 -16.87
CA PRO A 92 18.04 4.40 -16.62
C PRO A 92 18.11 5.39 -17.78
N SER A 93 18.20 6.67 -17.43
CA SER A 93 18.35 7.76 -18.39
C SER A 93 19.57 8.57 -17.99
N SER A 94 20.60 8.57 -18.84
CA SER A 94 21.87 9.23 -18.57
C SER A 94 22.13 10.40 -19.51
N THR A 95 22.75 11.45 -18.98
CA THR A 95 23.28 12.59 -19.70
C THR A 95 24.79 12.67 -19.48
N TYR A 96 25.54 12.75 -20.56
CA TYR A 96 27.00 12.82 -20.51
C TYR A 96 27.44 14.28 -20.63
N ARG A 97 28.25 14.73 -19.67
CA ARG A 97 28.96 16.03 -19.71
C ARG A 97 30.46 15.80 -19.66
N GLY A 98 31.04 15.61 -20.82
CA GLY A 98 32.42 15.14 -20.93
C GLY A 98 32.56 13.71 -20.44
N ALA A 99 33.38 13.49 -19.41
CA ALA A 99 33.57 12.19 -18.78
C ALA A 99 32.58 11.90 -17.62
N ILE A 100 31.72 12.87 -17.29
CA ILE A 100 30.76 12.72 -16.18
C ILE A 100 29.45 12.21 -16.77
N GLU A 101 28.95 11.11 -16.23
CA GLU A 101 27.63 10.56 -16.47
C GLU A 101 26.73 10.95 -15.29
N GLU A 102 25.64 11.66 -15.55
CA GLU A 102 24.60 11.97 -14.58
C GLU A 102 23.27 11.41 -15.07
N GLY A 103 22.49 10.81 -14.19
CA GLY A 103 21.24 10.21 -14.63
C GLY A 103 20.21 9.96 -13.52
N THR A 104 19.11 9.38 -13.98
CA THR A 104 17.99 8.94 -13.15
C THR A 104 17.59 7.53 -13.53
N ALA A 105 17.06 6.79 -12.58
CA ALA A 105 16.45 5.47 -12.81
C ALA A 105 15.18 5.32 -11.96
N ASP A 106 14.21 4.59 -12.50
CA ASP A 106 12.98 4.26 -11.78
C ASP A 106 13.19 3.02 -10.93
N LEU A 107 12.48 2.98 -9.79
CA LEU A 107 12.49 1.88 -8.84
C LEU A 107 11.09 1.26 -8.77
N TYR A 108 11.01 -0.05 -8.91
CA TYR A 108 9.78 -0.82 -8.73
C TYR A 108 9.98 -1.87 -7.65
N GLY A 109 9.05 -1.97 -6.71
CA GLY A 109 9.07 -3.02 -5.70
C GLY A 109 8.97 -4.42 -6.31
N VAL A 110 9.39 -5.43 -5.57
CA VAL A 110 9.50 -6.82 -6.06
C VAL A 110 8.17 -7.42 -6.54
N LEU A 111 7.02 -6.86 -6.13
CA LEU A 111 5.71 -7.27 -6.67
C LEU A 111 5.58 -7.01 -8.17
N GLN A 112 6.43 -6.16 -8.75
CA GLN A 112 6.50 -5.95 -10.20
C GLN A 112 6.77 -7.27 -10.94
N LEU A 113 7.57 -8.16 -10.37
CA LEU A 113 7.84 -9.48 -10.95
C LEU A 113 6.57 -10.33 -11.12
N LEU A 114 5.61 -10.19 -10.22
CA LEU A 114 4.32 -10.86 -10.31
C LEU A 114 3.31 -10.09 -11.21
N ALA A 115 3.47 -8.78 -11.32
CA ALA A 115 2.62 -7.94 -12.17
C ALA A 115 2.97 -8.07 -13.65
N GLU A 116 4.23 -8.35 -13.99
CA GLU A 116 4.70 -8.56 -15.36
C GLU A 116 4.55 -10.00 -15.83
N ASP A 117 4.36 -10.94 -14.90
CA ASP A 117 4.24 -12.36 -15.18
C ASP A 117 2.77 -12.77 -15.23
N ALA A 118 2.42 -13.60 -16.20
CA ALA A 118 1.10 -14.15 -16.42
C ALA A 118 1.16 -15.68 -16.54
N PHE A 119 0.03 -16.32 -16.35
CA PHE A 119 -0.07 -17.77 -16.61
C PHE A 119 -0.11 -18.04 -18.12
N GLU A 120 0.74 -18.94 -18.59
CA GLU A 120 0.79 -19.34 -20.03
C GLU A 120 -0.49 -20.06 -20.52
N ALA A 121 -1.30 -20.56 -19.58
CA ALA A 121 -2.57 -21.24 -19.84
C ALA A 121 -3.58 -20.84 -18.74
N PRO A 122 -4.88 -21.03 -18.96
CA PRO A 122 -5.89 -20.75 -17.94
C PRO A 122 -5.54 -21.43 -16.62
N PHE A 123 -5.43 -20.62 -15.56
CA PHE A 123 -5.13 -21.11 -14.23
C PHE A 123 -6.42 -21.46 -13.50
N ALA A 124 -6.53 -22.68 -12.99
CA ALA A 124 -7.73 -23.15 -12.33
C ALA A 124 -7.42 -23.84 -11.00
N LEU A 125 -8.21 -23.49 -10.00
CA LEU A 125 -8.15 -24.11 -8.68
C LEU A 125 -9.45 -24.87 -8.42
N PRO A 126 -9.41 -26.18 -8.06
CA PRO A 126 -10.60 -26.94 -7.75
C PRO A 126 -11.24 -26.51 -6.42
N ALA A 127 -12.52 -26.78 -6.25
CA ALA A 127 -13.19 -26.64 -4.96
C ALA A 127 -12.45 -27.43 -3.86
N GLY A 128 -12.42 -26.87 -2.65
CA GLY A 128 -11.70 -27.44 -1.51
C GLY A 128 -10.21 -27.14 -1.47
N ARG A 129 -9.62 -26.56 -2.52
CA ARG A 129 -8.23 -26.09 -2.52
C ARG A 129 -8.09 -24.92 -1.54
N ASP A 130 -6.99 -24.87 -0.81
CA ASP A 130 -6.65 -23.76 0.09
C ASP A 130 -6.12 -22.58 -0.72
N ALA A 131 -6.82 -21.44 -0.64
CA ALA A 131 -6.48 -20.22 -1.35
C ALA A 131 -5.15 -19.62 -0.89
N LEU A 132 -4.87 -19.65 0.42
CA LEU A 132 -3.62 -19.09 0.97
C LEU A 132 -2.40 -19.94 0.64
N LEU A 133 -2.58 -21.27 0.57
CA LEU A 133 -1.52 -22.15 0.10
C LEU A 133 -1.24 -21.94 -1.39
N ALA A 134 -2.28 -21.74 -2.20
CA ALA A 134 -2.11 -21.40 -3.62
C ALA A 134 -1.44 -20.04 -3.81
N ALA A 135 -1.85 -19.02 -3.03
CA ALA A 135 -1.23 -17.71 -3.02
C ALA A 135 0.26 -17.78 -2.68
N ARG A 136 0.61 -18.53 -1.65
CA ARG A 136 2.01 -18.77 -1.27
C ARG A 136 2.80 -19.44 -2.40
N THR A 137 2.24 -20.46 -3.04
CA THR A 137 2.89 -21.17 -4.15
C THR A 137 3.20 -20.22 -5.31
N ILE A 138 2.26 -19.34 -5.69
CA ILE A 138 2.48 -18.34 -6.75
C ILE A 138 3.68 -17.44 -6.44
N VAL A 139 3.81 -16.98 -5.19
CA VAL A 139 4.94 -16.12 -4.76
C VAL A 139 6.26 -16.89 -4.80
N GLU A 140 6.30 -18.12 -4.26
CA GLU A 140 7.50 -18.95 -4.21
C GLU A 140 7.97 -19.37 -5.62
N GLU A 141 7.06 -19.69 -6.53
CA GLU A 141 7.38 -20.02 -7.94
C GLU A 141 7.96 -18.83 -8.71
N ALA A 142 7.62 -17.60 -8.34
CA ALA A 142 8.25 -16.40 -8.88
C ALA A 142 9.65 -16.13 -8.29
N GLY A 143 10.15 -16.99 -7.42
CA GLY A 143 11.44 -16.85 -6.74
C GLY A 143 11.47 -15.73 -5.70
N LEU A 144 10.30 -15.41 -5.13
CA LEU A 144 10.13 -14.43 -4.08
C LEU A 144 10.02 -15.12 -2.71
N ASN A 145 10.56 -14.45 -1.68
CA ASN A 145 10.36 -14.89 -0.31
C ASN A 145 8.97 -14.49 0.18
N VAL A 146 8.36 -15.33 1.02
CA VAL A 146 7.03 -15.08 1.56
C VAL A 146 7.00 -15.21 3.09
N ILE A 147 6.38 -14.24 3.75
CA ILE A 147 6.04 -14.28 5.17
C ILE A 147 4.51 -14.27 5.27
N ALA A 148 3.94 -15.40 5.64
CA ALA A 148 2.49 -15.57 5.71
C ALA A 148 2.02 -15.76 7.16
N THR A 149 0.95 -15.09 7.53
CA THR A 149 0.23 -15.41 8.77
C THR A 149 -0.46 -16.76 8.59
N PRO A 150 -0.26 -17.73 9.51
CA PRO A 150 -0.87 -19.04 9.42
C PRO A 150 -2.41 -18.94 9.43
N ALA A 151 -3.03 -19.35 8.35
CA ALA A 151 -4.48 -19.45 8.20
C ALA A 151 -4.83 -20.44 7.07
N SER A 152 -6.11 -20.78 6.94
CA SER A 152 -6.62 -21.64 5.88
C SER A 152 -7.96 -21.12 5.40
N ALA A 153 -8.10 -20.96 4.08
CA ALA A 153 -9.33 -20.54 3.41
C ALA A 153 -9.59 -21.43 2.21
N LYS A 154 -10.53 -22.38 2.36
CA LYS A 154 -10.84 -23.35 1.29
C LYS A 154 -11.87 -22.76 0.34
N LEU A 155 -11.62 -22.90 -0.96
CA LEU A 155 -12.54 -22.53 -2.01
C LEU A 155 -13.83 -23.36 -1.90
N SER A 156 -14.97 -22.70 -1.87
CA SER A 156 -16.29 -23.36 -1.87
C SER A 156 -16.68 -23.90 -3.26
N SER A 157 -16.21 -23.25 -4.32
CA SER A 157 -16.40 -23.60 -5.72
C SER A 157 -15.07 -23.54 -6.47
N PRO A 158 -14.93 -24.17 -7.66
CA PRO A 158 -13.75 -23.99 -8.48
C PRO A 158 -13.58 -22.52 -8.89
N ALA A 159 -12.34 -22.03 -8.85
CA ALA A 159 -11.98 -20.71 -9.38
C ALA A 159 -11.18 -20.89 -10.67
N VAL A 160 -11.57 -20.21 -11.73
CA VAL A 160 -10.90 -20.25 -13.04
C VAL A 160 -10.50 -18.83 -13.43
N PHE A 161 -9.24 -18.67 -13.79
CA PHE A 161 -8.65 -17.43 -14.27
C PHE A 161 -8.24 -17.67 -15.73
N ASP A 162 -9.12 -17.29 -16.64
CA ASP A 162 -8.99 -17.46 -18.09
C ASP A 162 -8.80 -16.13 -18.83
N ASP A 163 -8.72 -15.03 -18.09
CA ASP A 163 -8.40 -13.71 -18.64
C ASP A 163 -6.92 -13.64 -19.02
N GLU A 164 -6.65 -13.56 -20.31
CA GLU A 164 -5.29 -13.46 -20.87
C GLU A 164 -4.53 -12.19 -20.38
N SER A 165 -5.24 -11.22 -19.86
CA SER A 165 -4.67 -10.00 -19.31
C SER A 165 -4.37 -10.07 -17.80
N ALA A 166 -4.84 -11.09 -17.09
CA ALA A 166 -4.64 -11.23 -15.65
C ALA A 166 -3.21 -11.64 -15.33
N SER A 167 -2.52 -10.79 -14.57
CA SER A 167 -1.18 -11.10 -14.04
C SER A 167 -1.23 -12.08 -12.87
N LYS A 168 -0.08 -12.68 -12.53
CA LYS A 168 0.03 -13.49 -11.30
C LYS A 168 -0.26 -12.66 -10.04
N LEU A 169 0.03 -11.35 -10.06
CA LEU A 169 -0.32 -10.44 -8.96
C LEU A 169 -1.85 -10.27 -8.81
N ASP A 170 -2.59 -10.21 -9.92
CA ASP A 170 -4.05 -10.11 -9.87
C ASP A 170 -4.67 -11.36 -9.26
N VAL A 171 -4.22 -12.54 -9.70
CA VAL A 171 -4.66 -13.82 -9.15
C VAL A 171 -4.29 -13.93 -7.66
N LEU A 172 -3.07 -13.55 -7.29
CA LEU A 172 -2.62 -13.51 -5.91
C LEU A 172 -3.55 -12.63 -5.04
N ASN A 173 -3.81 -11.41 -5.48
CA ASN A 173 -4.67 -10.46 -4.75
C ASN A 173 -6.12 -10.93 -4.67
N TRP A 174 -6.62 -11.62 -5.70
CA TRP A 174 -7.94 -12.26 -5.66
C TRP A 174 -8.00 -13.34 -4.58
N LEU A 175 -7.00 -14.24 -4.53
CA LEU A 175 -6.92 -15.30 -3.51
C LEU A 175 -6.83 -14.72 -2.09
N MET A 176 -6.04 -13.65 -1.92
CA MET A 176 -5.91 -12.92 -0.66
C MET A 176 -7.25 -12.32 -0.22
N SER A 177 -7.94 -11.63 -1.14
CA SER A 177 -9.25 -11.03 -0.89
C SER A 177 -10.30 -12.11 -0.52
N PHE A 178 -10.30 -13.24 -1.23
CA PHE A 178 -11.17 -14.37 -0.93
C PHE A 178 -10.95 -14.89 0.50
N ALA A 179 -9.70 -14.93 0.94
CA ALA A 179 -9.33 -15.39 2.28
C ALA A 179 -9.55 -14.32 3.38
N GLY A 180 -10.01 -13.11 3.06
CA GLY A 180 -10.15 -12.00 4.00
C GLY A 180 -8.80 -11.38 4.41
N PHE A 181 -7.81 -11.47 3.54
CA PHE A 181 -6.49 -10.89 3.70
C PHE A 181 -6.38 -9.56 2.95
N GLU A 182 -5.46 -8.70 3.35
CA GLU A 182 -5.11 -7.49 2.60
C GLU A 182 -4.39 -7.86 1.29
N SER A 183 -4.39 -6.97 0.30
CA SER A 183 -3.61 -7.17 -0.91
C SER A 183 -2.12 -7.31 -0.59
N ALA A 184 -1.41 -8.13 -1.37
CA ALA A 184 0.00 -8.40 -1.15
C ALA A 184 0.83 -7.12 -1.04
N THR A 185 1.72 -7.08 -0.07
CA THR A 185 2.70 -6.01 0.14
C THR A 185 4.07 -6.62 0.44
N CYS A 186 5.10 -5.80 0.56
CA CYS A 186 6.45 -6.28 0.86
C CYS A 186 7.03 -5.53 2.06
N ASP A 187 7.90 -6.21 2.80
CA ASP A 187 8.77 -5.57 3.77
C ASP A 187 10.00 -4.91 3.12
N GLY A 188 10.84 -4.24 3.92
CA GLY A 188 12.05 -3.60 3.44
C GLY A 188 13.08 -4.57 2.81
N PHE A 189 13.00 -5.84 3.16
CA PHE A 189 13.89 -6.88 2.65
C PHE A 189 13.37 -7.55 1.37
N GLY A 190 12.17 -7.16 0.91
CA GLY A 190 11.54 -7.71 -0.29
C GLY A 190 10.78 -9.02 -0.05
N ASN A 191 10.53 -9.39 1.21
CA ASN A 191 9.66 -10.52 1.49
C ASN A 191 8.20 -10.11 1.24
N VAL A 192 7.46 -10.92 0.50
CA VAL A 192 6.03 -10.72 0.27
C VAL A 192 5.25 -11.10 1.53
N LEU A 193 4.40 -10.21 1.99
CA LEU A 193 3.66 -10.35 3.23
C LEU A 193 2.21 -10.74 2.91
N LEU A 194 1.76 -11.88 3.46
CA LEU A 194 0.38 -12.33 3.40
C LEU A 194 -0.24 -12.18 4.79
N ARG A 195 -1.05 -11.14 5.00
CA ARG A 195 -1.60 -10.76 6.30
C ARG A 195 -3.12 -10.66 6.27
N PRO A 196 -3.82 -11.02 7.35
CA PRO A 196 -5.25 -10.77 7.48
C PRO A 196 -5.57 -9.28 7.38
N TYR A 197 -6.65 -8.96 6.69
CA TYR A 197 -7.14 -7.58 6.67
C TYR A 197 -7.68 -7.18 8.03
N VAL A 198 -7.18 -6.08 8.56
CA VAL A 198 -7.71 -5.43 9.76
C VAL A 198 -8.16 -4.04 9.38
N ASN A 199 -9.44 -3.73 9.61
CA ASN A 199 -9.96 -2.40 9.32
C ASN A 199 -9.17 -1.34 10.12
N PRO A 200 -8.58 -0.32 9.47
CA PRO A 200 -7.87 0.73 10.19
C PRO A 200 -8.70 1.43 11.27
N ALA A 201 -10.02 1.51 11.10
CA ALA A 201 -10.91 2.08 12.10
C ALA A 201 -10.97 1.28 13.43
N ASP A 202 -10.57 0.02 13.41
CA ASP A 202 -10.51 -0.85 14.59
C ASP A 202 -9.11 -0.86 15.24
N ARG A 203 -8.15 -0.15 14.63
CA ARG A 203 -6.78 -0.02 15.16
C ARG A 203 -6.69 1.18 16.11
N ALA A 204 -5.94 1.03 17.18
CA ALA A 204 -5.52 2.18 17.99
C ALA A 204 -4.42 2.96 17.24
N PRO A 205 -4.30 4.29 17.47
CA PRO A 205 -3.17 5.04 16.95
C PRO A 205 -1.84 4.44 17.40
N SER A 206 -0.94 4.20 16.44
CA SER A 206 0.40 3.64 16.68
C SER A 206 1.47 4.72 16.82
N PHE A 207 1.19 5.92 16.34
CA PHE A 207 2.05 7.08 16.45
C PHE A 207 1.23 8.37 16.55
N SER A 208 1.91 9.46 16.93
CA SER A 208 1.29 10.78 17.07
C SER A 208 2.10 11.86 16.38
N MET A 209 1.39 12.85 15.84
CA MET A 209 1.96 14.11 15.34
C MET A 209 1.24 15.26 16.04
N ARG A 210 1.98 16.06 16.81
CA ARG A 210 1.41 17.14 17.64
C ARG A 210 2.16 18.44 17.41
N ASP A 211 1.48 19.59 17.56
CA ASP A 211 2.06 20.92 17.50
C ASP A 211 2.56 21.40 18.88
N ASP A 212 3.34 20.55 19.53
CA ASP A 212 4.04 20.82 20.78
C ASP A 212 5.56 20.73 20.58
N ASP A 213 6.32 20.67 21.65
CA ASP A 213 7.79 20.59 21.61
C ASP A 213 8.32 19.33 20.88
N SER A 214 7.48 18.33 20.67
CA SER A 214 7.78 17.12 19.89
C SER A 214 7.34 17.18 18.43
N CYS A 215 7.00 18.37 17.93
CA CYS A 215 6.46 18.57 16.59
C CYS A 215 7.44 18.10 15.51
N VAL A 216 7.02 17.12 14.72
CA VAL A 216 7.80 16.55 13.61
C VAL A 216 7.29 16.96 12.23
N TYR A 217 6.19 17.71 12.15
CA TYR A 217 5.59 18.13 10.88
C TYR A 217 5.73 19.64 10.65
N ARG A 218 5.60 20.03 9.38
CA ARG A 218 5.61 21.42 8.96
C ARG A 218 4.20 22.01 8.96
N SER A 219 4.11 23.34 9.13
CA SER A 219 2.90 24.09 8.83
C SER A 219 2.52 23.94 7.33
N GLY A 220 1.25 24.10 7.00
CA GLY A 220 0.77 23.95 5.62
C GLY A 220 0.12 22.59 5.35
N VAL A 221 -0.48 22.01 6.40
CA VAL A 221 -1.31 20.79 6.27
C VAL A 221 -2.44 21.02 5.29
N VAL A 222 -2.53 20.19 4.26
CA VAL A 222 -3.62 20.21 3.28
C VAL A 222 -4.71 19.28 3.75
N ARG A 223 -5.92 19.78 3.85
CA ARG A 223 -7.13 19.01 4.13
C ARG A 223 -8.03 19.03 2.90
N GLU A 224 -8.32 17.87 2.38
CA GLU A 224 -9.28 17.69 1.31
C GLU A 224 -10.52 16.98 1.83
N CYS A 225 -11.68 17.45 1.42
CA CYS A 225 -12.94 16.80 1.73
C CYS A 225 -13.77 16.72 0.44
N ASP A 226 -13.76 15.54 -0.18
CA ASP A 226 -14.63 15.30 -1.33
C ASP A 226 -16.07 15.13 -0.87
N THR A 227 -16.78 16.23 -0.83
CA THR A 227 -18.22 16.22 -0.52
C THR A 227 -19.07 16.00 -1.76
N PHE A 228 -18.51 16.00 -2.97
CA PHE A 228 -19.28 15.99 -4.20
C PHE A 228 -19.52 14.58 -4.75
N SER A 229 -18.50 13.75 -4.85
CA SER A 229 -18.55 12.43 -5.49
C SER A 229 -18.87 11.28 -4.54
N VAL A 230 -18.86 11.50 -3.22
CA VAL A 230 -19.14 10.44 -2.24
C VAL A 230 -20.53 9.85 -2.46
N PRO A 231 -20.64 8.54 -2.76
CA PRO A 231 -21.91 7.89 -3.00
C PRO A 231 -22.74 7.78 -1.71
N ASN A 232 -24.04 7.94 -1.87
CA ASN A 232 -25.00 7.67 -0.81
C ASN A 232 -25.97 6.53 -1.14
N VAL A 233 -25.76 5.92 -2.30
CA VAL A 233 -26.45 4.71 -2.71
C VAL A 233 -25.43 3.78 -3.33
N VAL A 234 -25.37 2.55 -2.87
CA VAL A 234 -24.53 1.50 -3.45
C VAL A 234 -25.43 0.37 -3.92
N THR A 235 -25.31 0.04 -5.20
CA THR A 235 -26.01 -1.09 -5.80
C THR A 235 -24.98 -2.15 -6.20
N VAL A 236 -25.12 -3.34 -5.64
CA VAL A 236 -24.28 -4.49 -5.98
C VAL A 236 -25.13 -5.49 -6.75
N THR A 237 -24.63 -5.93 -7.91
CA THR A 237 -25.28 -6.93 -8.76
C THR A 237 -24.40 -8.17 -8.83
N CYS A 238 -24.98 -9.34 -8.59
CA CYS A 238 -24.30 -10.63 -8.76
C CYS A 238 -24.91 -11.39 -9.90
N SER A 239 -24.12 -11.63 -10.95
CA SER A 239 -24.48 -12.47 -12.08
C SER A 239 -23.92 -13.86 -11.84
N ASN A 240 -24.80 -14.82 -11.50
CA ASN A 240 -24.41 -16.21 -11.33
C ASN A 240 -24.98 -17.02 -12.51
N ALA A 241 -24.11 -17.76 -13.22
CA ALA A 241 -24.51 -18.59 -14.38
C ALA A 241 -25.54 -19.67 -14.04
N SER A 242 -25.74 -20.00 -12.76
CA SER A 242 -26.76 -20.98 -12.31
C SER A 242 -28.12 -20.36 -12.01
N LYS A 243 -28.31 -19.05 -12.14
CA LYS A 243 -29.58 -18.35 -11.86
C LYS A 243 -30.08 -17.62 -13.12
N GLU A 244 -31.38 -17.75 -13.40
CA GLU A 244 -32.03 -17.11 -14.54
C GLU A 244 -32.05 -15.58 -14.46
N GLN A 245 -31.93 -15.01 -13.25
CA GLN A 245 -31.90 -13.55 -13.03
C GLN A 245 -30.75 -13.17 -12.08
N PRO A 246 -30.05 -12.08 -12.35
CA PRO A 246 -29.01 -11.59 -11.44
C PRO A 246 -29.63 -11.13 -10.12
N LEU A 247 -28.95 -11.44 -9.01
CA LEU A 247 -29.31 -10.90 -7.71
C LEU A 247 -28.84 -9.45 -7.64
N THR A 248 -29.66 -8.58 -7.07
CA THR A 248 -29.30 -7.17 -6.88
C THR A 248 -29.67 -6.72 -5.46
N ALA A 249 -28.72 -6.09 -4.76
CA ALA A 249 -28.96 -5.47 -3.49
C ALA A 249 -28.54 -3.99 -3.54
N THR A 250 -29.31 -3.14 -2.84
CA THR A 250 -29.05 -1.70 -2.80
C THR A 250 -29.04 -1.21 -1.37
N ALA A 251 -27.91 -0.70 -0.91
CA ALA A 251 -27.76 0.01 0.36
C ALA A 251 -27.90 1.53 0.12
N VAL A 252 -28.60 2.20 1.03
CA VAL A 252 -28.86 3.64 0.98
C VAL A 252 -28.48 4.28 2.31
N ASN A 253 -27.70 5.35 2.27
CA ASN A 253 -27.48 6.22 3.42
C ASN A 253 -28.60 7.28 3.44
N ASP A 254 -29.59 7.09 4.29
CA ASP A 254 -30.70 8.02 4.52
C ASP A 254 -30.69 8.63 5.94
N ASP A 255 -29.61 8.44 6.70
CA ASP A 255 -29.43 9.00 8.03
C ASP A 255 -29.35 10.53 7.97
N PRO A 256 -30.31 11.27 8.54
CA PRO A 256 -30.33 12.73 8.52
C PRO A 256 -29.18 13.37 9.30
N SER A 257 -28.49 12.61 10.18
CA SER A 257 -27.29 13.07 10.89
C SER A 257 -26.03 13.02 10.02
N SER A 258 -26.06 12.24 8.93
CA SER A 258 -24.94 12.11 8.00
C SER A 258 -24.94 13.28 6.99
N ALA A 259 -23.82 13.99 6.89
CA ALA A 259 -23.62 15.01 5.86
C ALA A 259 -23.68 14.47 4.43
N PHE A 260 -23.56 13.15 4.27
CA PHE A 260 -23.53 12.47 2.97
C PHE A 260 -24.83 11.76 2.62
N SER A 261 -25.84 11.81 3.47
CA SER A 261 -27.10 11.10 3.23
C SER A 261 -27.91 11.67 2.06
N THR A 262 -28.79 10.84 1.52
CA THR A 262 -29.76 11.25 0.50
C THR A 262 -30.69 12.34 1.00
N VAL A 263 -31.00 12.34 2.30
CA VAL A 263 -31.87 13.33 2.95
C VAL A 263 -31.18 14.68 3.08
N THR A 264 -29.97 14.71 3.61
CA THR A 264 -29.20 15.94 3.82
C THR A 264 -28.79 16.59 2.50
N ARG A 265 -28.38 15.80 1.52
CA ARG A 265 -27.94 16.27 0.21
C ARG A 265 -29.07 16.53 -0.78
N GLN A 266 -30.26 16.00 -0.52
CA GLN A 266 -31.41 16.04 -1.42
C GLN A 266 -31.09 15.55 -2.84
N ARG A 267 -30.14 14.64 -2.96
CA ARG A 267 -29.71 14.00 -4.22
C ARG A 267 -29.19 12.60 -3.99
N ARG A 268 -29.28 11.76 -5.01
CA ARG A 268 -28.75 10.40 -5.01
C ARG A 268 -27.48 10.36 -5.85
N ILE A 269 -26.40 9.85 -5.27
CA ILE A 269 -25.12 9.56 -5.94
C ILE A 269 -24.96 8.05 -5.86
N VAL A 270 -25.10 7.38 -7.00
CA VAL A 270 -25.18 5.92 -7.07
C VAL A 270 -23.82 5.37 -7.50
N TYR A 271 -23.25 4.49 -6.68
CA TYR A 271 -22.13 3.64 -7.04
C TYR A 271 -22.66 2.24 -7.38
N LYS A 272 -22.18 1.65 -8.48
CA LYS A 272 -22.55 0.30 -8.91
C LYS A 272 -21.34 -0.59 -8.97
N GLU A 273 -21.49 -1.81 -8.46
CA GLU A 273 -20.47 -2.85 -8.51
C GLU A 273 -21.07 -4.17 -8.96
N SER A 274 -20.36 -4.89 -9.82
CA SER A 274 -20.75 -6.22 -10.27
C SER A 274 -19.82 -7.23 -9.61
N MET A 275 -20.40 -8.34 -9.16
CA MET A 275 -19.69 -9.43 -8.50
C MET A 275 -20.10 -10.76 -9.10
N SER A 276 -19.24 -11.77 -8.95
CA SER A 276 -19.54 -13.18 -9.12
C SER A 276 -19.58 -13.86 -7.75
N ASP A 277 -20.21 -15.03 -7.65
CA ASP A 277 -20.09 -15.98 -6.53
C ASP A 277 -20.77 -15.61 -5.19
N ILE A 278 -21.76 -14.72 -5.19
CA ILE A 278 -22.62 -14.51 -4.02
C ILE A 278 -23.93 -15.32 -4.22
N GLU A 279 -24.20 -16.25 -3.29
CA GLU A 279 -25.33 -17.17 -3.41
C GLU A 279 -26.63 -16.63 -2.79
N SER A 280 -26.58 -15.64 -1.90
CA SER A 280 -27.75 -15.14 -1.19
C SER A 280 -27.90 -13.62 -1.26
N GLU A 281 -29.15 -13.15 -1.31
CA GLU A 281 -29.50 -11.73 -1.30
C GLU A 281 -29.06 -11.06 -0.02
N SER A 282 -29.09 -11.75 1.13
CA SER A 282 -28.63 -11.22 2.42
C SER A 282 -27.13 -10.99 2.44
N ALA A 283 -26.33 -11.88 1.88
CA ALA A 283 -24.88 -11.69 1.76
C ALA A 283 -24.55 -10.54 0.81
N LEU A 284 -25.33 -10.39 -0.27
CA LEU A 284 -25.17 -9.29 -1.22
C LEU A 284 -25.52 -7.93 -0.58
N MET A 285 -26.55 -7.89 0.29
CA MET A 285 -26.92 -6.69 1.04
C MET A 285 -25.84 -6.29 2.04
N LEU A 286 -25.30 -7.23 2.81
CA LEU A 286 -24.18 -6.97 3.72
C LEU A 286 -22.96 -6.39 2.96
N LYS A 287 -22.71 -6.89 1.75
CA LYS A 287 -21.62 -6.36 0.91
C LYS A 287 -21.93 -4.95 0.44
N ALA A 288 -23.15 -4.66 0.02
CA ALA A 288 -23.56 -3.32 -0.39
C ALA A 288 -23.45 -2.31 0.76
N GLU A 289 -23.83 -2.69 1.97
CA GLU A 289 -23.69 -1.87 3.18
C GLU A 289 -22.20 -1.64 3.52
N ALA A 290 -21.39 -2.67 3.45
CA ALA A 290 -19.95 -2.57 3.67
C ALA A 290 -19.27 -1.64 2.67
N LEU A 291 -19.64 -1.72 1.39
CA LEU A 291 -19.12 -0.82 0.34
C LEU A 291 -19.59 0.62 0.55
N LEU A 292 -20.84 0.82 0.93
CA LEU A 292 -21.36 2.15 1.24
C LEU A 292 -20.58 2.79 2.39
N ALA A 293 -20.35 2.06 3.48
CA ALA A 293 -19.54 2.52 4.60
C ALA A 293 -18.09 2.83 4.19
N ALA A 294 -17.46 1.95 3.42
CA ALA A 294 -16.09 2.14 2.93
C ALA A 294 -15.95 3.38 2.04
N LYS A 295 -16.87 3.57 1.07
CA LYS A 295 -16.86 4.72 0.16
C LYS A 295 -17.17 6.04 0.87
N THR A 296 -17.95 6.02 1.94
CA THR A 296 -18.26 7.21 2.75
C THR A 296 -17.09 7.60 3.66
N SER A 297 -16.28 6.65 4.11
CA SER A 297 -15.13 6.91 4.99
C SER A 297 -13.97 7.62 4.30
N VAL A 298 -13.85 7.51 2.98
CA VAL A 298 -12.77 8.12 2.17
C VAL A 298 -12.97 9.62 1.92
N ALA A 299 -14.04 10.22 2.42
CA ALA A 299 -14.42 11.60 2.10
C ALA A 299 -13.47 12.68 2.65
N GLU A 300 -12.62 12.35 3.62
CA GLU A 300 -11.71 13.31 4.24
C GLU A 300 -10.28 12.77 4.21
N SER A 301 -9.38 13.53 3.59
CA SER A 301 -7.96 13.22 3.56
C SER A 301 -7.13 14.40 4.06
N PHE A 302 -5.96 14.08 4.58
CA PHE A 302 -4.95 15.05 5.04
C PHE A 302 -3.63 14.73 4.38
N GLU A 303 -2.97 15.74 3.82
CA GLU A 303 -1.59 15.63 3.38
C GLU A 303 -0.70 16.44 4.34
N ILE A 304 0.28 15.75 4.92
CA ILE A 304 1.15 16.28 5.97
C ILE A 304 2.60 16.06 5.56
N THR A 305 3.38 17.14 5.49
CA THR A 305 4.83 17.06 5.32
C THR A 305 5.50 17.03 6.68
N HIS A 306 6.36 16.04 6.92
CA HIS A 306 6.96 15.78 8.22
C HIS A 306 8.37 15.18 8.10
N ALA A 307 9.14 15.22 9.19
CA ALA A 307 10.37 14.45 9.31
C ALA A 307 10.02 12.93 9.32
N PHE A 308 10.95 12.11 8.89
CA PHE A 308 10.70 10.65 8.84
C PHE A 308 10.28 10.10 10.21
N LEU A 309 9.20 9.34 10.19
CA LEU A 309 8.72 8.47 11.25
C LEU A 309 8.62 7.03 10.72
N PRO A 310 9.05 6.02 11.48
CA PRO A 310 8.98 4.61 11.04
C PRO A 310 7.54 4.10 11.15
N MET A 311 6.71 4.45 10.18
CA MET A 311 5.32 4.00 10.07
C MET A 311 5.13 3.07 8.89
N ASN A 312 4.13 2.20 8.97
CA ASN A 312 3.65 1.41 7.85
C ASN A 312 2.36 2.00 7.27
N MET A 313 2.08 1.69 6.01
CA MET A 313 0.79 2.06 5.43
C MET A 313 -0.34 1.31 6.17
N GLY A 314 -1.49 1.95 6.32
CA GLY A 314 -2.61 1.45 7.11
C GLY A 314 -2.49 1.66 8.62
N GLU A 315 -1.36 2.15 9.13
CA GLU A 315 -1.24 2.54 10.54
C GLU A 315 -1.98 3.85 10.81
N VAL A 316 -2.51 3.98 12.04
CA VAL A 316 -3.36 5.10 12.44
C VAL A 316 -2.56 6.13 13.23
N CYS A 317 -2.74 7.40 12.87
CA CYS A 317 -2.12 8.55 13.49
C CYS A 317 -3.07 9.26 14.47
N ASP A 318 -2.58 9.65 15.63
CA ASP A 318 -3.17 10.67 16.50
C ASP A 318 -2.60 12.04 16.08
N PHE A 319 -3.37 12.82 15.34
CA PHE A 319 -2.96 14.09 14.76
C PHE A 319 -3.60 15.27 15.49
N VAL A 320 -2.78 16.18 15.96
CA VAL A 320 -3.18 17.43 16.62
C VAL A 320 -2.54 18.60 15.94
N TYR A 321 -3.34 19.54 15.47
CA TYR A 321 -2.93 20.83 14.93
C TYR A 321 -3.82 21.93 15.55
N ASP A 322 -3.45 22.39 16.73
CA ASP A 322 -4.27 23.27 17.56
C ASP A 322 -4.50 24.64 16.92
N GLN A 323 -3.52 25.18 16.18
CA GLN A 323 -3.65 26.44 15.45
C GLN A 323 -4.79 26.42 14.43
N ALA A 324 -5.08 25.27 13.85
CA ALA A 324 -6.19 25.06 12.90
C ALA A 324 -7.43 24.46 13.56
N GLY A 325 -7.40 24.15 14.86
CA GLY A 325 -8.48 23.48 15.58
C GLY A 325 -8.69 22.03 15.12
N ILE A 326 -7.67 21.38 14.58
CA ILE A 326 -7.75 20.00 14.07
C ILE A 326 -7.25 19.05 15.16
N ARG A 327 -8.11 18.11 15.55
CA ARG A 327 -7.76 16.99 16.43
C ARG A 327 -8.37 15.72 15.88
N ARG A 328 -7.55 14.76 15.49
CA ARG A 328 -7.95 13.51 14.84
C ARG A 328 -7.13 12.34 15.38
N ASN A 329 -7.79 11.26 15.73
CA ASN A 329 -7.18 9.99 16.14
C ASN A 329 -7.64 8.83 15.24
N ASP A 330 -8.13 9.16 14.05
CA ASP A 330 -8.77 8.26 13.11
C ASP A 330 -8.19 8.41 11.68
N LEU A 331 -6.92 8.82 11.57
CA LEU A 331 -6.24 9.04 10.30
C LEU A 331 -5.31 7.85 9.96
N ALA A 332 -5.64 7.06 8.95
CA ALA A 332 -4.77 5.99 8.45
C ALA A 332 -3.86 6.48 7.33
N ALA A 333 -2.58 6.14 7.39
CA ALA A 333 -1.62 6.43 6.35
C ALA A 333 -1.91 5.58 5.11
N THR A 334 -2.09 6.21 3.93
CA THR A 334 -2.40 5.52 2.67
C THR A 334 -1.32 5.67 1.63
N ARG A 335 -0.61 6.78 1.62
CA ARG A 335 0.50 7.07 0.71
C ARG A 335 1.57 7.87 1.44
N GLN A 336 2.83 7.55 1.21
CA GLN A 336 3.97 8.29 1.71
C GLN A 336 5.02 8.42 0.62
N THR A 337 5.49 9.64 0.39
CA THR A 337 6.67 9.93 -0.41
C THR A 337 7.79 10.35 0.53
N MET A 338 8.99 9.78 0.37
CA MET A 338 10.15 10.04 1.19
C MET A 338 11.31 10.52 0.32
N SER A 339 11.97 11.59 0.71
CA SER A 339 13.18 12.09 0.08
C SER A 339 14.41 11.33 0.56
N LEU A 340 15.24 10.84 -0.35
CA LEU A 340 16.53 10.20 -0.07
C LEU A 340 17.63 11.25 0.06
N ARG A 341 17.44 12.19 0.98
CA ARG A 341 18.38 13.27 1.33
C ARG A 341 18.47 13.40 2.83
N PRO A 342 19.57 13.95 3.37
CA PRO A 342 19.66 14.23 4.79
C PRO A 342 18.43 14.99 5.31
N GLY A 343 17.93 14.58 6.48
CA GLY A 343 16.68 15.08 7.06
C GLY A 343 15.43 14.30 6.66
N MET A 344 15.51 13.39 5.69
CA MET A 344 14.46 12.44 5.29
C MET A 344 13.05 13.04 5.31
N GLU A 345 12.84 14.13 4.57
CA GLU A 345 11.52 14.75 4.49
C GLU A 345 10.52 13.77 3.87
N CYS A 346 9.41 13.59 4.54
CA CYS A 346 8.30 12.75 4.09
C CYS A 346 7.05 13.60 3.87
N THR A 347 6.29 13.27 2.84
CA THR A 347 4.92 13.76 2.68
C THR A 347 3.98 12.55 2.73
N THR A 348 3.11 12.53 3.72
CA THR A 348 2.18 11.42 3.94
C THR A 348 0.75 11.88 3.74
N GLN A 349 0.01 11.12 2.93
CA GLN A 349 -1.42 11.24 2.77
C GLN A 349 -2.12 10.29 3.76
N PHE A 350 -2.99 10.86 4.55
CA PHE A 350 -3.83 10.14 5.49
C PHE A 350 -5.28 10.19 5.04
N GLN A 351 -5.99 9.09 5.23
CA GLN A 351 -7.43 9.04 5.04
C GLN A 351 -8.12 8.82 6.37
N ARG A 352 -9.23 9.49 6.56
CA ARG A 352 -10.04 9.31 7.75
C ARG A 352 -10.69 7.93 7.75
N CYS A 353 -10.57 7.23 8.87
CA CYS A 353 -11.22 5.95 9.12
C CYS A 353 -12.45 6.17 9.98
N THR A 354 -13.62 5.75 9.52
CA THR A 354 -14.84 5.78 10.33
C THR A 354 -15.10 4.39 10.91
N ARG A 355 -15.32 4.32 12.23
CA ARG A 355 -15.86 3.10 12.87
C ARG A 355 -17.27 2.85 12.35
N ARG A 356 -17.55 1.59 12.14
CA ARG A 356 -18.92 1.13 11.80
C ARG A 356 -19.85 1.28 12.99
#